data_ba057b27fe06379de67909dccdfcb781
#
_entry.id   ba057b27fe06379de67909dccdfcb781
#
_cell.length_a   1.000
_cell.length_b   1.000
_cell.length_c   1.000
_cell.angle_alpha   90.00
_cell.angle_beta   90.00
_cell.angle_gamma   90.00
#
_symmetry.space_group_name_H-M   'P 1'
#
loop_
_entity.id
_entity.type
_entity.pdbx_description
1 polymer ?
#
loop_
_entity_poly.entity_id
_entity_poly.type
_entity_poly.pdbx_seq_one_letter_code
_entity_poly.pdbx_strand_id
1 'polypeptide(L)'
;VPSRTQVVARQIRAATAARRPVVFLGPVMGGGPDGAAMKAHVAAGLPFIAGESAALTFADDLDRVRARGVEVVADAEASALAAEAVPAEASGAAGASGTADASDVGATGDVEATGDASRDTRPVVVRSGDLDVEGLRQVLQGLGVSPCFDAVCVAVQDHGFTSHGSNRVARFAFWEQALSDRRPLVDLFWPADDVPATFTRLRAATALATELGEGAPVLAADTGPAALYGAMPESGDAVLVNAGNGHTVCVVARDGRLAGVFEHHTSALDGASLERFLRRFLAGELTSAEVREDGGHGAVLAPGALEGLAGPMLVTGPRRDLLRGSGLALEFAAPHGDMMLTGCYGLLRAAGERGLAGRRRGGTS
;
A
#
# COMPACT_ATOMS: atom_id res chain seq x y z
N VAL A 1 6.32 -5.89 11.86
CA VAL A 1 5.77 -4.53 12.06
C VAL A 1 4.36 -4.50 11.50
N PRO A 2 3.36 -3.99 12.23
CA PRO A 2 2.00 -3.87 11.72
C PRO A 2 1.94 -2.91 10.53
N SER A 3 1.07 -3.20 9.55
CA SER A 3 0.84 -2.27 8.43
C SER A 3 0.24 -0.94 8.92
N ARG A 4 0.41 0.12 8.15
CA ARG A 4 -0.13 1.44 8.49
C ARG A 4 -1.65 1.41 8.71
N THR A 5 -2.39 0.64 7.90
CA THR A 5 -3.84 0.43 8.07
C THR A 5 -4.20 -0.21 9.42
N GLN A 6 -3.37 -1.12 9.93
CA GLN A 6 -3.55 -1.72 11.26
C GLN A 6 -3.25 -0.72 12.38
N VAL A 7 -2.27 0.16 12.20
CA VAL A 7 -1.95 1.22 13.17
C VAL A 7 -3.12 2.20 13.27
N VAL A 8 -3.60 2.71 12.15
CA VAL A 8 -4.77 3.60 12.06
C VAL A 8 -6.01 2.94 12.67
N ALA A 9 -6.29 1.67 12.33
CA ALA A 9 -7.41 0.94 12.90
C ALA A 9 -7.33 0.82 14.43
N ARG A 10 -6.13 0.65 15.01
CA ARG A 10 -5.94 0.61 16.47
C ARG A 10 -6.23 1.96 17.11
N GLN A 11 -5.80 3.06 16.49
CA GLN A 11 -6.09 4.42 16.98
C GLN A 11 -7.60 4.69 17.01
N ILE A 12 -8.32 4.34 15.91
CA ILE A 12 -9.78 4.47 15.85
C ILE A 12 -10.46 3.62 16.94
N ARG A 13 -10.04 2.34 17.12
CA ARG A 13 -10.61 1.47 18.15
C ARG A 13 -10.35 2.00 19.56
N ALA A 14 -9.17 2.56 19.82
CA ALA A 14 -8.86 3.21 21.10
C ALA A 14 -9.77 4.41 21.36
N ALA A 15 -10.01 5.25 20.35
CA ALA A 15 -10.98 6.35 20.44
C ALA A 15 -12.40 5.83 20.72
N THR A 16 -12.80 4.73 20.07
CA THR A 16 -14.11 4.08 20.29
C THR A 16 -14.26 3.60 21.74
N ALA A 17 -13.24 2.91 22.28
CA ALA A 17 -13.23 2.42 23.64
C ALA A 17 -13.27 3.58 24.67
N ALA A 18 -12.58 4.67 24.39
CA ALA A 18 -12.61 5.89 25.20
C ALA A 18 -13.87 6.74 25.00
N ARG A 19 -14.80 6.34 24.10
CA ARG A 19 -16.01 7.07 23.72
C ARG A 19 -15.73 8.52 23.28
N ARG A 20 -14.65 8.73 22.54
CA ARG A 20 -14.23 10.05 22.04
C ARG A 20 -14.52 10.17 20.55
N PRO A 21 -14.91 11.36 20.04
CA PRO A 21 -14.99 11.63 18.61
C PRO A 21 -13.66 11.38 17.90
N VAL A 22 -13.71 11.09 16.60
CA VAL A 22 -12.51 10.98 15.74
C VAL A 22 -12.52 12.10 14.71
N VAL A 23 -11.39 12.79 14.55
CA VAL A 23 -11.06 13.63 13.40
C VAL A 23 -10.02 12.90 12.58
N PHE A 24 -10.40 12.48 11.36
CA PHE A 24 -9.59 11.70 10.43
C PHE A 24 -9.13 12.58 9.28
N LEU A 25 -7.82 12.80 9.15
CA LEU A 25 -7.27 13.75 8.17
C LEU A 25 -5.96 13.23 7.57
N GLY A 26 -5.62 13.76 6.42
CA GLY A 26 -4.44 13.37 5.64
C GLY A 26 -4.81 12.86 4.26
N PRO A 27 -3.87 12.31 3.49
CA PRO A 27 -4.15 11.82 2.14
C PRO A 27 -4.87 10.48 2.16
N VAL A 28 -5.46 10.11 1.03
CA VAL A 28 -6.01 8.76 0.81
C VAL A 28 -4.96 7.69 1.08
N MET A 29 -5.37 6.58 1.71
CA MET A 29 -4.52 5.44 2.01
C MET A 29 -5.24 4.11 1.72
N GLY A 30 -4.55 2.98 1.91
CA GLY A 30 -5.20 1.68 1.84
C GLY A 30 -6.28 1.50 2.89
N GLY A 31 -7.45 1.04 2.47
CA GLY A 31 -8.56 0.67 3.33
C GLY A 31 -8.44 -0.76 3.88
N GLY A 32 -9.49 -1.20 4.58
CA GLY A 32 -9.60 -2.56 5.14
C GLY A 32 -9.80 -2.54 6.64
N PRO A 33 -8.78 -2.79 7.48
CA PRO A 33 -8.90 -2.78 8.94
C PRO A 33 -9.40 -1.46 9.52
N ASP A 34 -8.97 -0.33 8.96
CA ASP A 34 -9.39 1.02 9.32
C ASP A 34 -10.84 1.29 8.93
N GLY A 35 -11.28 0.85 7.74
CA GLY A 35 -12.68 0.92 7.34
C GLY A 35 -13.62 0.10 8.24
N ALA A 36 -13.16 -1.06 8.71
CA ALA A 36 -13.91 -1.85 9.70
C ALA A 36 -13.97 -1.14 11.07
N ALA A 37 -12.86 -0.50 11.50
CA ALA A 37 -12.81 0.25 12.74
C ALA A 37 -13.69 1.52 12.68
N MET A 38 -13.68 2.24 11.56
CA MET A 38 -14.56 3.38 11.31
C MET A 38 -16.05 2.98 11.41
N LYS A 39 -16.45 1.89 10.73
CA LYS A 39 -17.84 1.40 10.82
C LYS A 39 -18.26 1.06 12.24
N ALA A 40 -17.38 0.41 13.02
CA ALA A 40 -17.64 0.08 14.41
C ALA A 40 -17.76 1.35 15.29
N HIS A 41 -16.96 2.37 15.03
CA HIS A 41 -17.00 3.64 15.73
C HIS A 41 -18.33 4.37 15.50
N VAL A 42 -18.75 4.50 14.25
CA VAL A 42 -20.05 5.11 13.88
C VAL A 42 -21.23 4.30 14.43
N ALA A 43 -21.17 2.97 14.35
CA ALA A 43 -22.19 2.08 14.91
C ALA A 43 -22.32 2.20 16.45
N ALA A 44 -21.26 2.63 17.14
CA ALA A 44 -21.29 2.94 18.57
C ALA A 44 -21.92 4.32 18.89
N GLY A 45 -22.42 5.02 17.87
CA GLY A 45 -23.06 6.35 18.00
C GLY A 45 -22.05 7.47 18.26
N LEU A 46 -20.78 7.29 17.86
CA LEU A 46 -19.72 8.27 18.09
C LEU A 46 -19.44 9.06 16.80
N PRO A 47 -19.20 10.39 16.90
CA PRO A 47 -18.89 11.24 15.76
C PRO A 47 -17.57 10.80 15.07
N PHE A 48 -17.62 10.66 13.75
CA PHE A 48 -16.45 10.44 12.90
C PHE A 48 -16.42 11.50 11.82
N ILE A 49 -15.50 12.46 11.93
CA ILE A 49 -15.32 13.58 11.01
C ILE A 49 -14.10 13.28 10.15
N ALA A 50 -14.22 13.36 8.84
CA ALA A 50 -13.12 13.11 7.92
C ALA A 50 -12.96 14.22 6.90
N GLY A 51 -11.72 14.66 6.66
CA GLY A 51 -11.38 15.50 5.52
C GLY A 51 -11.65 14.76 4.21
N GLU A 52 -12.00 15.48 3.13
CA GLU A 52 -12.35 14.89 1.83
C GLU A 52 -11.29 13.93 1.31
N SER A 53 -10.02 14.31 1.36
CA SER A 53 -8.91 13.45 0.91
C SER A 53 -8.78 12.17 1.75
N ALA A 54 -8.89 12.27 3.06
CA ALA A 54 -8.83 11.12 3.97
C ALA A 54 -10.07 10.22 3.82
N ALA A 55 -11.25 10.78 3.60
CA ALA A 55 -12.50 10.06 3.42
C ALA A 55 -12.48 9.09 2.23
N LEU A 56 -11.74 9.41 1.17
CA LEU A 56 -11.52 8.53 0.01
C LEU A 56 -10.84 7.19 0.36
N THR A 57 -10.25 7.07 1.54
CA THR A 57 -9.77 5.79 2.09
C THR A 57 -10.91 4.77 2.25
N PHE A 58 -12.11 5.23 2.51
CA PHE A 58 -13.27 4.37 2.82
C PHE A 58 -14.12 4.04 1.60
N ALA A 59 -14.21 4.92 0.62
CA ALA A 59 -14.83 4.68 -0.69
C ALA A 59 -14.37 5.77 -1.68
N ASP A 60 -14.38 5.44 -2.97
CA ASP A 60 -14.04 6.37 -4.06
C ASP A 60 -15.11 7.46 -4.28
N ASP A 61 -16.25 7.35 -3.64
CA ASP A 61 -17.40 8.25 -3.71
C ASP A 61 -17.70 8.78 -2.30
N LEU A 62 -17.56 10.09 -2.12
CA LEU A 62 -17.78 10.76 -0.83
C LEU A 62 -19.24 10.65 -0.35
N ASP A 63 -20.22 10.55 -1.24
CA ASP A 63 -21.60 10.36 -0.84
C ASP A 63 -21.84 8.97 -0.24
N ARG A 64 -21.11 7.96 -0.75
CA ARG A 64 -21.09 6.64 -0.12
C ARG A 64 -20.41 6.66 1.26
N VAL A 65 -19.42 7.52 1.46
CA VAL A 65 -18.78 7.69 2.78
C VAL A 65 -19.77 8.37 3.74
N ARG A 66 -20.43 9.43 3.32
CA ARG A 66 -21.49 10.13 4.09
C ARG A 66 -22.64 9.19 4.46
N ALA A 67 -23.08 8.36 3.52
CA ALA A 67 -24.14 7.35 3.76
C ALA A 67 -23.76 6.29 4.83
N ARG A 68 -22.47 6.17 5.16
CA ARG A 68 -21.98 5.29 6.26
C ARG A 68 -21.97 5.99 7.61
N GLY A 69 -22.46 7.25 7.71
CA GLY A 69 -22.52 8.05 8.93
C GLY A 69 -21.21 8.80 9.25
N VAL A 70 -20.34 8.96 8.27
CA VAL A 70 -19.13 9.81 8.38
C VAL A 70 -19.50 11.23 7.97
N GLU A 71 -19.15 12.21 8.79
CA GLU A 71 -19.20 13.62 8.45
C GLU A 71 -17.98 13.97 7.59
N VAL A 72 -18.21 14.30 6.33
CA VAL A 72 -17.13 14.66 5.39
C VAL A 72 -17.09 16.16 5.26
N VAL A 73 -15.95 16.74 5.63
CA VAL A 73 -15.68 18.19 5.62
C VAL A 73 -14.49 18.49 4.71
N ALA A 74 -14.30 19.77 4.35
CA ALA A 74 -13.11 20.17 3.59
C ALA A 74 -11.83 19.86 4.38
N ASP A 75 -10.73 19.54 3.69
CA ASP A 75 -9.45 19.19 4.34
C ASP A 75 -8.92 20.31 5.25
N ALA A 76 -9.16 21.57 4.88
CA ALA A 76 -8.82 22.74 5.70
C ALA A 76 -9.60 22.78 7.02
N GLU A 77 -10.88 22.45 6.98
CA GLU A 77 -11.76 22.38 8.16
C GLU A 77 -11.36 21.22 9.07
N ALA A 78 -11.10 20.03 8.52
CA ALA A 78 -10.60 18.91 9.29
C ALA A 78 -9.27 19.25 10.00
N SER A 79 -8.39 20.01 9.31
CA SER A 79 -7.12 20.47 9.88
C SER A 79 -7.32 21.47 11.01
N ALA A 80 -8.30 22.38 10.91
CA ALA A 80 -8.64 23.32 11.98
C ALA A 80 -9.19 22.58 13.21
N LEU A 81 -10.11 21.64 13.03
CA LEU A 81 -10.66 20.80 14.11
C LEU A 81 -9.56 19.99 14.81
N ALA A 82 -8.59 19.48 14.04
CA ALA A 82 -7.45 18.76 14.59
C ALA A 82 -6.53 19.66 15.42
N ALA A 83 -6.34 20.91 15.02
CA ALA A 83 -5.52 21.88 15.77
C ALA A 83 -6.17 22.23 17.12
N GLU A 84 -7.47 22.39 17.17
CA GLU A 84 -8.23 22.65 18.40
C GLU A 84 -8.23 21.46 19.37
N ALA A 85 -8.07 20.24 18.85
CA ALA A 85 -8.06 19.02 19.65
C ALA A 85 -6.76 18.84 20.46
N VAL A 86 -5.66 19.47 20.05
CA VAL A 86 -4.34 19.36 20.70
C VAL A 86 -4.26 20.39 21.85
N PRO A 87 -3.94 19.98 23.09
CA PRO A 87 -3.76 20.94 24.19
C PRO A 87 -2.63 21.93 23.90
N ALA A 88 -2.82 23.20 24.24
CA ALA A 88 -1.82 24.25 24.05
C ALA A 88 -0.47 23.98 24.75
N GLU A 89 -0.43 23.08 25.71
CA GLU A 89 0.76 22.72 26.47
C GLU A 89 1.72 21.74 25.74
N ALA A 90 1.29 21.11 24.67
CA ALA A 90 2.09 20.12 23.94
C ALA A 90 3.07 20.73 22.90
N SER A 91 2.99 22.04 22.64
CA SER A 91 3.84 22.69 21.64
C SER A 91 5.22 23.14 22.16
N GLY A 92 5.53 22.89 23.44
CA GLY A 92 6.73 23.42 24.10
C GLY A 92 7.73 22.40 24.69
N ALA A 93 7.48 21.10 24.57
CA ALA A 93 8.36 20.10 25.24
C ALA A 93 8.92 19.06 24.26
N ALA A 94 9.86 19.48 23.43
CA ALA A 94 10.84 18.57 22.85
C ALA A 94 12.09 18.58 23.75
N GLY A 95 12.16 17.66 24.71
CA GLY A 95 13.38 17.50 25.51
C GLY A 95 13.14 17.09 26.97
N ALA A 96 12.85 15.81 27.22
CA ALA A 96 13.25 15.17 28.48
C ALA A 96 13.15 13.64 28.33
N SER A 97 14.31 13.01 28.20
CA SER A 97 14.51 11.59 28.37
C SER A 97 14.36 11.24 29.85
N GLY A 98 13.30 10.57 30.22
CA GLY A 98 13.12 9.97 31.55
C GLY A 98 13.11 8.46 31.43
N THR A 99 14.23 7.82 31.81
CA THR A 99 14.30 6.38 32.05
C THR A 99 13.42 6.03 33.25
N ALA A 100 12.34 5.28 33.03
CA ALA A 100 11.55 4.67 34.10
C ALA A 100 12.12 3.30 34.38
N ASP A 101 12.67 3.15 35.56
CA ASP A 101 13.14 1.91 36.19
C ASP A 101 11.92 1.09 36.65
N ALA A 102 11.95 -0.20 36.29
CA ALA A 102 10.89 -1.14 36.62
C ALA A 102 11.29 -1.91 37.91
N SER A 103 10.83 -1.42 39.07
CA SER A 103 10.70 -2.27 40.24
C SER A 103 9.85 -1.55 41.33
N ASP A 104 8.60 -1.88 41.49
CA ASP A 104 8.05 -2.21 42.80
C ASP A 104 6.69 -2.90 42.67
N VAL A 105 6.58 -4.07 43.28
CA VAL A 105 5.36 -4.86 43.46
C VAL A 105 4.94 -4.72 44.89
N GLY A 106 3.72 -4.25 45.13
CA GLY A 106 3.04 -4.49 46.39
C GLY A 106 2.36 -3.29 47.00
N ALA A 107 1.04 -3.29 46.94
CA ALA A 107 0.16 -3.12 48.08
C ALA A 107 -1.30 -2.95 47.63
N THR A 108 -2.15 -3.86 48.09
CA THR A 108 -3.61 -3.79 48.03
C THR A 108 -4.09 -2.61 48.88
N GLY A 109 -4.77 -1.68 48.22
CA GLY A 109 -5.51 -0.63 48.92
C GLY A 109 -6.78 -0.37 48.13
N ASP A 110 -7.94 -0.69 48.69
CA ASP A 110 -9.26 -0.30 48.21
C ASP A 110 -9.34 1.22 48.19
N VAL A 111 -9.32 1.82 47.01
CA VAL A 111 -9.62 3.24 46.81
C VAL A 111 -11.03 3.32 46.26
N GLU A 112 -11.97 3.73 47.12
CA GLU A 112 -13.29 4.16 46.70
C GLU A 112 -13.16 5.23 45.57
N ALA A 113 -13.71 4.92 44.40
CA ALA A 113 -13.75 5.82 43.26
C ALA A 113 -14.81 6.90 43.50
N THR A 114 -14.44 7.97 44.20
CA THR A 114 -15.19 9.23 44.23
C THR A 114 -14.41 10.28 43.45
N GLY A 115 -14.84 10.52 42.23
CA GLY A 115 -14.30 11.58 41.38
C GLY A 115 -14.89 11.47 40.00
N ASP A 116 -15.87 12.32 39.71
CA ASP A 116 -16.31 12.65 38.35
C ASP A 116 -15.10 13.20 37.59
N ALA A 117 -14.28 12.28 37.06
CA ALA A 117 -13.25 12.62 36.13
C ALA A 117 -13.99 13.03 34.85
N SER A 118 -14.10 14.35 34.60
CA SER A 118 -14.66 14.92 33.38
C SER A 118 -14.06 14.15 32.20
N ARG A 119 -14.87 13.29 31.56
CA ARG A 119 -14.45 12.49 30.40
C ARG A 119 -13.90 13.47 29.38
N ASP A 120 -12.65 13.27 28.99
CA ASP A 120 -12.05 14.05 27.91
C ASP A 120 -12.87 13.84 26.63
N THR A 121 -13.70 14.83 26.29
CA THR A 121 -14.61 14.80 25.14
C THR A 121 -13.96 15.32 23.88
N ARG A 122 -12.70 15.77 23.95
CA ARG A 122 -11.96 16.27 22.79
C ARG A 122 -11.80 15.16 21.76
N PRO A 123 -11.86 15.48 20.46
CA PRO A 123 -11.68 14.48 19.44
C PRO A 123 -10.25 13.88 19.45
N VAL A 124 -10.16 12.62 19.07
CA VAL A 124 -8.88 11.94 18.81
C VAL A 124 -8.51 12.24 17.35
N VAL A 125 -7.37 12.86 17.14
CA VAL A 125 -6.83 13.11 15.81
C VAL A 125 -6.16 11.86 15.29
N VAL A 126 -6.64 11.31 14.17
CA VAL A 126 -6.08 10.15 13.49
C VAL A 126 -5.62 10.57 12.10
N ARG A 127 -4.32 10.41 11.84
CA ARG A 127 -3.73 10.77 10.56
C ARG A 127 -3.70 9.58 9.62
N SER A 128 -4.33 9.75 8.44
CA SER A 128 -4.25 8.81 7.32
C SER A 128 -2.91 8.93 6.57
N GLY A 129 -2.71 8.04 5.61
CA GLY A 129 -1.52 7.99 4.76
C GLY A 129 -0.76 6.67 4.87
N ASP A 130 -0.24 6.20 3.75
CA ASP A 130 0.48 4.91 3.68
C ASP A 130 1.88 4.98 4.31
N LEU A 131 2.48 6.17 4.39
CA LEU A 131 3.74 6.43 5.08
C LEU A 131 3.51 7.28 6.33
N ASP A 132 4.22 6.94 7.39
CA ASP A 132 4.36 7.75 8.60
C ASP A 132 5.70 8.48 8.53
N VAL A 133 5.72 9.63 7.88
CA VAL A 133 6.96 10.37 7.59
C VAL A 133 7.69 10.73 8.88
N GLU A 134 6.96 11.26 9.86
CA GLU A 134 7.55 11.65 11.14
C GLU A 134 8.05 10.42 11.93
N GLY A 135 7.24 9.36 11.99
CA GLY A 135 7.67 8.11 12.64
C GLY A 135 8.89 7.48 11.96
N LEU A 136 9.00 7.56 10.64
CA LEU A 136 10.17 7.09 9.90
C LEU A 136 11.41 7.95 10.21
N ARG A 137 11.29 9.28 10.27
CA ARG A 137 12.38 10.17 10.66
C ARG A 137 12.88 9.85 12.07
N GLN A 138 11.96 9.67 13.01
CA GLN A 138 12.32 9.32 14.41
C GLN A 138 13.04 7.97 14.50
N VAL A 139 12.59 6.96 13.75
CA VAL A 139 13.25 5.64 13.70
C VAL A 139 14.67 5.79 13.12
N LEU A 140 14.85 6.49 12.01
CA LEU A 140 16.17 6.71 11.40
C LEU A 140 17.11 7.46 12.35
N GLN A 141 16.61 8.51 12.98
CA GLN A 141 17.35 9.28 13.97
C GLN A 141 17.77 8.40 15.17
N GLY A 142 16.83 7.58 15.68
CA GLY A 142 17.10 6.65 16.79
C GLY A 142 18.16 5.59 16.44
N LEU A 143 18.30 5.26 15.15
CA LEU A 143 19.33 4.34 14.62
C LEU A 143 20.64 5.08 14.26
N GLY A 144 20.73 6.39 14.44
CA GLY A 144 21.88 7.20 14.03
C GLY A 144 22.04 7.30 12.50
N VAL A 145 20.97 7.03 11.74
CA VAL A 145 20.97 7.12 10.28
C VAL A 145 20.51 8.51 9.88
N SER A 146 21.34 9.22 9.11
CA SER A 146 20.95 10.51 8.54
C SER A 146 19.81 10.33 7.52
N PRO A 147 18.76 11.17 7.54
CA PRO A 147 17.69 11.13 6.56
C PRO A 147 18.07 11.72 5.19
N CYS A 148 19.34 11.66 4.82
CA CYS A 148 19.84 12.05 3.50
C CYS A 148 19.75 10.87 2.57
N PHE A 149 18.88 10.95 1.54
CA PHE A 149 18.65 9.89 0.59
C PHE A 149 19.14 10.27 -0.80
N ASP A 150 19.74 9.31 -1.55
CA ASP A 150 20.00 9.47 -2.98
C ASP A 150 18.69 9.43 -3.78
N ALA A 151 17.73 8.60 -3.36
CA ALA A 151 16.39 8.52 -3.88
C ALA A 151 15.45 7.92 -2.82
N VAL A 152 14.16 8.20 -2.90
CA VAL A 152 13.12 7.52 -2.13
C VAL A 152 12.24 6.73 -3.08
N CYS A 153 12.09 5.43 -2.82
CA CYS A 153 11.26 4.56 -3.64
C CYS A 153 10.07 4.07 -2.84
N VAL A 154 8.85 4.19 -3.38
CA VAL A 154 7.62 3.80 -2.70
C VAL A 154 6.77 2.89 -3.58
N ALA A 155 6.17 1.88 -2.98
CA ALA A 155 5.15 1.08 -3.65
C ALA A 155 3.92 0.92 -2.77
N VAL A 156 2.75 1.18 -3.34
CA VAL A 156 1.45 0.89 -2.75
C VAL A 156 0.57 0.20 -3.77
N GLN A 157 -0.35 -0.62 -3.32
CA GLN A 157 -1.34 -1.20 -4.21
C GLN A 157 -2.40 -0.15 -4.56
N ASP A 158 -2.54 0.17 -5.83
CA ASP A 158 -3.53 1.13 -6.32
C ASP A 158 -4.33 0.53 -7.48
N HIS A 159 -5.65 0.46 -7.32
CA HIS A 159 -6.55 -0.05 -8.36
C HIS A 159 -6.88 0.99 -9.44
N GLY A 160 -6.41 2.20 -9.26
CA GLY A 160 -6.87 3.35 -10.02
C GLY A 160 -8.25 3.82 -9.54
N PHE A 161 -8.48 5.12 -9.67
CA PHE A 161 -9.75 5.77 -9.39
C PHE A 161 -10.57 5.90 -10.66
N THR A 162 -11.86 5.55 -10.58
CA THR A 162 -12.85 5.87 -11.61
C THR A 162 -14.11 6.41 -10.97
N SER A 163 -14.58 7.56 -11.47
CA SER A 163 -15.86 8.14 -11.06
C SER A 163 -17.07 7.36 -11.57
N HIS A 164 -16.87 6.54 -12.59
CA HIS A 164 -17.93 5.76 -13.22
C HIS A 164 -17.47 4.34 -13.53
N GLY A 165 -18.25 3.34 -13.12
CA GLY A 165 -17.98 1.95 -13.43
C GLY A 165 -17.25 1.18 -12.34
N SER A 166 -16.58 0.11 -12.73
CA SER A 166 -15.87 -0.79 -11.83
C SER A 166 -14.38 -0.50 -11.83
N ASN A 167 -13.80 -0.26 -10.65
CA ASN A 167 -12.35 -0.09 -10.49
C ASN A 167 -11.56 -1.30 -11.01
N ARG A 168 -12.15 -2.52 -10.96
CA ARG A 168 -11.51 -3.71 -11.54
C ARG A 168 -11.35 -3.59 -13.05
N VAL A 169 -12.37 -3.06 -13.73
CA VAL A 169 -12.31 -2.83 -15.19
C VAL A 169 -11.32 -1.73 -15.52
N ALA A 170 -11.34 -0.61 -14.79
CA ALA A 170 -10.42 0.50 -15.00
C ALA A 170 -8.96 0.08 -14.79
N ARG A 171 -8.67 -0.69 -13.72
CA ARG A 171 -7.34 -1.26 -13.48
C ARG A 171 -6.90 -2.17 -14.62
N PHE A 172 -7.80 -3.02 -15.12
CA PHE A 172 -7.42 -3.96 -16.15
C PHE A 172 -7.22 -3.28 -17.51
N ALA A 173 -7.97 -2.22 -17.80
CA ALA A 173 -7.76 -1.38 -18.97
C ALA A 173 -6.35 -0.73 -18.99
N PHE A 174 -5.81 -0.38 -17.83
CA PHE A 174 -4.42 0.07 -17.71
C PHE A 174 -3.43 -1.02 -18.15
N TRP A 175 -3.65 -2.27 -17.71
CA TRP A 175 -2.83 -3.40 -18.13
C TRP A 175 -2.94 -3.67 -19.64
N GLU A 176 -4.16 -3.62 -20.18
CA GLU A 176 -4.41 -3.79 -21.63
C GLU A 176 -3.66 -2.72 -22.45
N GLN A 177 -3.69 -1.46 -22.00
CA GLN A 177 -2.94 -0.38 -22.65
C GLN A 177 -1.43 -0.61 -22.54
N ALA A 178 -0.91 -0.93 -21.37
CA ALA A 178 0.52 -1.19 -21.15
C ALA A 178 1.01 -2.36 -22.02
N LEU A 179 0.16 -3.37 -22.21
CA LEU A 179 0.42 -4.53 -23.07
C LEU A 179 0.40 -4.15 -24.54
N SER A 180 -0.56 -3.34 -24.99
CA SER A 180 -0.64 -2.86 -26.38
C SER A 180 0.61 -2.08 -26.79
N ASP A 181 1.13 -1.28 -25.87
CA ASP A 181 2.37 -0.52 -26.03
C ASP A 181 3.63 -1.39 -25.92
N ARG A 182 3.49 -2.67 -25.55
CA ARG A 182 4.61 -3.57 -25.23
C ARG A 182 5.62 -2.91 -24.29
N ARG A 183 5.13 -2.26 -23.23
CA ARG A 183 5.98 -1.49 -22.31
C ARG A 183 7.03 -2.38 -21.63
N PRO A 184 8.27 -1.91 -21.51
CA PRO A 184 9.20 -2.50 -20.55
C PRO A 184 8.59 -2.48 -19.15
N LEU A 185 8.81 -3.52 -18.34
CA LEU A 185 8.28 -3.55 -16.97
C LEU A 185 8.79 -2.38 -16.13
N VAL A 186 10.00 -1.88 -16.41
CA VAL A 186 10.57 -0.70 -15.73
C VAL A 186 9.75 0.58 -15.97
N ASP A 187 8.98 0.66 -17.04
CA ASP A 187 8.11 1.82 -17.32
C ASP A 187 6.84 1.85 -16.45
N LEU A 188 6.60 0.80 -15.65
CA LEU A 188 5.58 0.77 -14.61
C LEU A 188 6.08 1.35 -13.27
N PHE A 189 7.25 1.99 -13.29
CA PHE A 189 7.83 2.73 -12.18
C PHE A 189 7.93 4.19 -12.58
N TRP A 190 7.17 5.05 -11.94
CA TRP A 190 7.03 6.45 -12.31
C TRP A 190 7.85 7.37 -11.43
N PRO A 191 8.57 8.35 -11.99
CA PRO A 191 8.98 9.54 -11.24
C PRO A 191 7.76 10.21 -10.59
N ALA A 192 7.98 10.97 -9.52
CA ALA A 192 6.90 11.60 -8.74
C ALA A 192 5.89 12.36 -9.60
N ASP A 193 6.39 13.15 -10.57
CA ASP A 193 5.56 14.02 -11.40
C ASP A 193 4.83 13.27 -12.53
N ASP A 194 5.26 12.04 -12.83
CA ASP A 194 4.73 11.23 -13.95
C ASP A 194 3.69 10.19 -13.48
N VAL A 195 3.40 10.10 -12.18
CA VAL A 195 2.39 9.14 -11.67
C VAL A 195 1.02 9.47 -12.26
N PRO A 196 0.39 8.53 -13.00
CA PRO A 196 -0.90 8.78 -13.65
C PRO A 196 -1.96 9.29 -12.66
N ALA A 197 -2.76 10.27 -13.10
CA ALA A 197 -3.78 10.91 -12.25
C ALA A 197 -4.82 9.93 -11.68
N THR A 198 -5.06 8.84 -12.38
CA THR A 198 -5.97 7.76 -11.95
C THR A 198 -5.45 6.98 -10.74
N PHE A 199 -4.15 6.98 -10.46
CA PHE A 199 -3.56 6.31 -9.30
C PHE A 199 -3.50 7.26 -8.11
N THR A 200 -4.66 7.54 -7.53
CA THR A 200 -4.83 8.55 -6.46
C THR A 200 -4.08 8.19 -5.18
N ARG A 201 -4.11 6.92 -4.78
CA ARG A 201 -3.39 6.42 -3.61
C ARG A 201 -1.88 6.42 -3.84
N LEU A 202 -1.42 6.01 -5.02
CA LEU A 202 0.00 6.03 -5.36
C LEU A 202 0.54 7.47 -5.39
N ARG A 203 -0.21 8.42 -5.96
CA ARG A 203 0.13 9.85 -5.89
C ARG A 203 0.22 10.37 -4.47
N ALA A 204 -0.73 9.99 -3.60
CA ALA A 204 -0.70 10.35 -2.19
C ALA A 204 0.54 9.79 -1.47
N ALA A 205 0.87 8.53 -1.69
CA ALA A 205 2.07 7.91 -1.14
C ALA A 205 3.35 8.56 -1.69
N THR A 206 3.35 8.95 -2.97
CA THR A 206 4.46 9.65 -3.63
C THR A 206 4.68 11.02 -3.00
N ALA A 207 3.62 11.78 -2.70
CA ALA A 207 3.73 13.07 -2.01
C ALA A 207 4.37 12.92 -0.62
N LEU A 208 3.96 11.92 0.16
CA LEU A 208 4.58 11.61 1.45
C LEU A 208 6.04 11.17 1.31
N ALA A 209 6.37 10.41 0.26
CA ALA A 209 7.75 10.03 -0.03
C ALA A 209 8.62 11.24 -0.42
N THR A 210 8.05 12.22 -1.13
CA THR A 210 8.72 13.49 -1.47
C THR A 210 8.98 14.31 -0.21
N GLU A 211 8.03 14.38 0.71
CA GLU A 211 8.22 15.00 2.02
C GLU A 211 9.33 14.33 2.83
N LEU A 212 9.35 12.98 2.85
CA LEU A 212 10.41 12.23 3.53
C LEU A 212 11.80 12.50 2.92
N GLY A 213 11.85 12.59 1.59
CA GLY A 213 13.07 12.68 0.81
C GLY A 213 13.76 14.04 0.82
N GLU A 214 13.07 15.11 1.25
CA GLU A 214 13.64 16.49 1.35
C GLU A 214 14.38 16.94 0.08
N GLY A 215 13.78 16.71 -1.09
CA GLY A 215 14.35 17.04 -2.40
C GLY A 215 15.16 15.92 -3.05
N ALA A 216 15.21 14.73 -2.48
CA ALA A 216 15.67 13.54 -3.19
C ALA A 216 14.64 13.15 -4.27
N PRO A 217 15.07 12.60 -5.41
CA PRO A 217 14.14 12.10 -6.42
C PRO A 217 13.28 10.95 -5.84
N VAL A 218 12.02 10.91 -6.26
CA VAL A 218 11.08 9.87 -5.83
C VAL A 218 10.69 9.00 -7.01
N LEU A 219 10.70 7.67 -6.80
CA LEU A 219 10.22 6.67 -7.74
C LEU A 219 9.06 5.90 -7.11
N ALA A 220 7.97 5.79 -7.81
CA ALA A 220 6.74 5.15 -7.34
C ALA A 220 6.29 4.00 -8.25
N ALA A 221 5.73 2.95 -7.67
CA ALA A 221 5.15 1.82 -8.39
C ALA A 221 3.97 1.20 -7.66
N ASP A 222 3.14 0.45 -8.37
CA ASP A 222 2.24 -0.51 -7.73
C ASP A 222 3.04 -1.70 -7.17
N THR A 223 2.57 -2.25 -6.04
CA THR A 223 3.25 -3.38 -5.36
C THR A 223 3.36 -4.63 -6.22
N GLY A 224 2.41 -4.88 -7.12
CA GLY A 224 2.45 -6.00 -8.06
C GLY A 224 3.64 -5.91 -9.01
N PRO A 225 3.71 -4.86 -9.87
CA PRO A 225 4.87 -4.57 -10.70
C PRO A 225 6.19 -4.56 -9.95
N ALA A 226 6.25 -3.94 -8.76
CA ALA A 226 7.46 -3.91 -7.96
C ALA A 226 7.96 -5.32 -7.59
N ALA A 227 7.06 -6.21 -7.13
CA ALA A 227 7.41 -7.58 -6.80
C ALA A 227 7.80 -8.41 -8.03
N LEU A 228 7.06 -8.26 -9.14
CA LEU A 228 7.37 -8.96 -10.40
C LEU A 228 8.74 -8.55 -10.93
N TYR A 229 9.04 -7.24 -10.93
CA TYR A 229 10.31 -6.73 -11.40
C TYR A 229 11.49 -7.15 -10.53
N GLY A 230 11.29 -7.24 -9.21
CA GLY A 230 12.28 -7.75 -8.28
C GLY A 230 12.58 -9.25 -8.43
N ALA A 231 11.60 -10.03 -8.91
CA ALA A 231 11.77 -11.45 -9.19
C ALA A 231 12.27 -11.73 -10.61
N MET A 232 12.22 -10.73 -11.51
CA MET A 232 12.56 -10.91 -12.93
C MET A 232 14.04 -11.19 -13.13
N PRO A 233 14.43 -12.16 -14.00
CA PRO A 233 15.83 -12.41 -14.35
C PRO A 233 16.44 -11.17 -15.02
N GLU A 234 17.76 -11.10 -15.09
CA GLU A 234 18.46 -9.97 -15.71
C GLU A 234 18.22 -9.88 -17.22
N SER A 235 17.97 -10.99 -17.87
CA SER A 235 17.73 -11.06 -19.30
C SER A 235 16.88 -12.25 -19.69
N GLY A 236 16.30 -12.21 -20.88
CA GLY A 236 15.48 -13.28 -21.44
C GLY A 236 14.02 -13.21 -21.04
N ASP A 237 13.31 -14.28 -21.39
CA ASP A 237 11.88 -14.42 -21.13
C ASP A 237 11.63 -14.97 -19.72
N ALA A 238 10.46 -14.65 -19.16
CA ALA A 238 10.00 -15.23 -17.90
C ALA A 238 8.47 -15.19 -17.77
N VAL A 239 7.94 -16.14 -17.02
CA VAL A 239 6.62 -16.06 -16.42
C VAL A 239 6.80 -15.65 -14.96
N LEU A 240 6.27 -14.51 -14.59
CA LEU A 240 6.43 -13.95 -13.24
C LEU A 240 5.10 -13.99 -12.52
N VAL A 241 5.05 -14.58 -11.33
CA VAL A 241 3.84 -14.67 -10.50
C VAL A 241 4.10 -14.03 -9.14
N ASN A 242 3.35 -13.00 -8.81
CA ASN A 242 3.29 -12.45 -7.45
C ASN A 242 1.99 -12.89 -6.79
N ALA A 243 2.03 -13.88 -5.90
CA ALA A 243 0.90 -14.26 -5.05
C ALA A 243 0.91 -13.39 -3.78
N GLY A 244 0.35 -12.19 -3.89
CA GLY A 244 0.26 -11.21 -2.81
C GLY A 244 -0.86 -11.54 -1.81
N ASN A 245 -0.98 -10.78 -0.74
CA ASN A 245 -2.08 -10.95 0.23
C ASN A 245 -3.45 -10.55 -0.34
N GLY A 246 -3.50 -9.48 -1.13
CA GLY A 246 -4.73 -8.97 -1.75
C GLY A 246 -4.93 -9.49 -3.16
N HIS A 247 -3.88 -9.40 -3.98
CA HIS A 247 -3.93 -9.74 -5.41
C HIS A 247 -2.84 -10.72 -5.80
N THR A 248 -3.21 -11.62 -6.70
CA THR A 248 -2.27 -12.46 -7.44
C THR A 248 -2.17 -11.91 -8.86
N VAL A 249 -0.96 -11.56 -9.27
CA VAL A 249 -0.67 -11.03 -10.61
C VAL A 249 0.34 -11.96 -11.27
N CYS A 250 0.04 -12.41 -12.48
CA CYS A 250 0.95 -13.15 -13.34
C CYS A 250 1.25 -12.32 -14.58
N VAL A 251 2.52 -12.22 -14.96
CA VAL A 251 2.99 -11.54 -16.17
C VAL A 251 3.81 -12.50 -17.01
N VAL A 252 3.56 -12.52 -18.31
CA VAL A 252 4.50 -13.03 -19.31
C VAL A 252 5.39 -11.86 -19.73
N ALA A 253 6.68 -11.98 -19.46
CA ALA A 253 7.70 -11.02 -19.88
C ALA A 253 8.53 -11.60 -21.04
N ARG A 254 8.71 -10.85 -22.11
CA ARG A 254 9.55 -11.17 -23.26
C ARG A 254 10.65 -10.13 -23.36
N ASP A 255 11.88 -10.54 -23.05
CA ASP A 255 13.03 -9.62 -22.99
C ASP A 255 12.74 -8.38 -22.13
N GLY A 256 12.17 -8.59 -20.94
CA GLY A 256 11.81 -7.53 -20.00
C GLY A 256 10.59 -6.68 -20.39
N ARG A 257 9.91 -6.99 -21.50
CA ARG A 257 8.68 -6.30 -21.95
C ARG A 257 7.44 -7.10 -21.63
N LEU A 258 6.37 -6.38 -21.32
CA LEU A 258 5.06 -6.96 -21.06
C LEU A 258 4.51 -7.66 -22.32
N ALA A 259 4.17 -8.92 -22.18
CA ALA A 259 3.57 -9.74 -23.26
C ALA A 259 2.27 -10.41 -22.84
N GLY A 260 1.97 -10.51 -21.57
CA GLY A 260 0.71 -11.00 -21.06
C GLY A 260 0.51 -10.65 -19.58
N VAL A 261 -0.74 -10.53 -19.15
CA VAL A 261 -1.13 -10.27 -17.76
C VAL A 261 -2.36 -11.07 -17.39
N PHE A 262 -2.33 -11.67 -16.21
CA PHE A 262 -3.47 -12.22 -15.50
C PHE A 262 -3.49 -11.64 -14.09
N GLU A 263 -4.66 -11.18 -13.61
CA GLU A 263 -4.79 -10.64 -12.27
C GLU A 263 -6.10 -11.11 -11.61
N HIS A 264 -5.99 -11.57 -10.36
CA HIS A 264 -7.11 -12.05 -9.56
C HIS A 264 -6.96 -11.64 -8.08
N HIS A 265 -8.07 -11.61 -7.33
CA HIS A 265 -8.02 -11.47 -5.88
C HIS A 265 -7.49 -12.75 -5.23
N THR A 266 -6.43 -12.66 -4.46
CA THR A 266 -5.82 -13.84 -3.80
C THR A 266 -6.77 -14.52 -2.81
N SER A 267 -7.64 -13.75 -2.15
CA SER A 267 -8.60 -14.27 -1.19
C SER A 267 -9.69 -15.17 -1.81
N ALA A 268 -9.90 -15.08 -3.12
CA ALA A 268 -10.84 -15.92 -3.87
C ALA A 268 -10.15 -17.17 -4.45
N LEU A 269 -8.83 -17.32 -4.28
CA LEU A 269 -8.05 -18.41 -4.85
C LEU A 269 -7.58 -19.40 -3.78
N ASP A 270 -7.68 -20.67 -4.12
CA ASP A 270 -6.91 -21.75 -3.50
C ASP A 270 -5.83 -22.26 -4.47
N GLY A 271 -5.03 -23.24 -4.02
CA GLY A 271 -3.94 -23.77 -4.84
C GLY A 271 -4.41 -24.38 -6.16
N ALA A 272 -5.53 -25.11 -6.14
CA ALA A 272 -6.06 -25.80 -7.31
C ALA A 272 -6.65 -24.80 -8.34
N SER A 273 -7.39 -23.81 -7.88
CA SER A 273 -7.93 -22.76 -8.75
C SER A 273 -6.84 -21.89 -9.34
N LEU A 274 -5.84 -21.51 -8.55
CA LEU A 274 -4.69 -20.72 -9.05
C LEU A 274 -3.91 -21.50 -10.10
N GLU A 275 -3.60 -22.79 -9.85
CA GLU A 275 -2.91 -23.65 -10.83
C GLU A 275 -3.73 -23.76 -12.12
N ARG A 276 -5.04 -23.98 -12.02
CA ARG A 276 -5.95 -24.06 -13.18
C ARG A 276 -5.94 -22.79 -14.01
N PHE A 277 -6.02 -21.61 -13.35
CA PHE A 277 -5.97 -20.33 -14.04
C PHE A 277 -4.64 -20.10 -14.74
N LEU A 278 -3.52 -20.38 -14.07
CA LEU A 278 -2.19 -20.25 -14.67
C LEU A 278 -2.01 -21.18 -15.87
N ARG A 279 -2.44 -22.45 -15.78
CA ARG A 279 -2.37 -23.39 -16.91
C ARG A 279 -3.17 -22.89 -18.10
N ARG A 280 -4.41 -22.45 -17.89
CA ARG A 280 -5.26 -21.93 -18.96
C ARG A 280 -4.72 -20.62 -19.54
N PHE A 281 -4.18 -19.74 -18.70
CA PHE A 281 -3.55 -18.51 -19.16
C PHE A 281 -2.35 -18.80 -20.06
N LEU A 282 -1.48 -19.71 -19.66
CA LEU A 282 -0.31 -20.11 -20.44
C LEU A 282 -0.63 -21.01 -21.64
N ALA A 283 -1.84 -21.55 -21.72
CA ALA A 283 -2.35 -22.20 -22.92
C ALA A 283 -3.01 -21.20 -23.90
N GLY A 284 -3.19 -19.92 -23.49
CA GLY A 284 -3.90 -18.94 -24.30
C GLY A 284 -5.42 -19.11 -24.29
N GLU A 285 -5.97 -19.86 -23.34
CA GLU A 285 -7.38 -20.25 -23.26
C GLU A 285 -8.19 -19.44 -22.25
N LEU A 286 -7.53 -18.62 -21.43
CA LEU A 286 -8.18 -17.87 -20.36
C LEU A 286 -8.65 -16.50 -20.87
N THR A 287 -9.91 -16.16 -20.64
CA THR A 287 -10.50 -14.88 -21.04
C THR A 287 -10.67 -13.94 -19.85
N SER A 288 -10.62 -12.63 -20.11
CA SER A 288 -10.94 -11.61 -19.10
C SER A 288 -12.36 -11.74 -18.53
N ALA A 289 -13.32 -12.23 -19.32
CA ALA A 289 -14.70 -12.43 -18.89
C ALA A 289 -14.78 -13.50 -17.79
N GLU A 290 -14.18 -14.67 -18.02
CA GLU A 290 -14.15 -15.78 -17.03
C GLU A 290 -13.46 -15.36 -15.72
N VAL A 291 -12.34 -14.64 -15.80
CA VAL A 291 -11.64 -14.14 -14.61
C VAL A 291 -12.53 -13.17 -13.82
N ARG A 292 -13.27 -12.29 -14.51
CA ARG A 292 -14.19 -11.36 -13.85
C ARG A 292 -15.41 -12.03 -13.24
N GLU A 293 -15.96 -13.07 -13.88
CA GLU A 293 -17.07 -13.88 -13.35
C GLU A 293 -16.67 -14.59 -12.05
N ASP A 294 -15.40 -15.04 -11.96
CA ASP A 294 -14.85 -15.63 -10.72
C ASP A 294 -14.41 -14.56 -9.68
N GLY A 295 -14.67 -13.28 -9.96
CA GLY A 295 -14.37 -12.17 -9.05
C GLY A 295 -13.00 -11.54 -9.19
N GLY A 296 -12.22 -11.93 -10.19
CA GLY A 296 -10.92 -11.34 -10.52
C GLY A 296 -11.00 -10.09 -11.40
N HIS A 297 -9.87 -9.69 -11.97
CA HIS A 297 -9.72 -8.49 -12.81
C HIS A 297 -9.73 -8.82 -14.30
N GLY A 298 -8.98 -9.81 -14.73
CA GLY A 298 -8.92 -10.22 -16.12
C GLY A 298 -7.66 -10.99 -16.51
N ALA A 299 -7.61 -11.39 -17.79
CA ALA A 299 -6.47 -12.03 -18.43
C ALA A 299 -6.36 -11.56 -19.87
N VAL A 300 -5.16 -11.20 -20.30
CA VAL A 300 -4.88 -10.76 -21.68
C VAL A 300 -3.47 -11.17 -22.09
N LEU A 301 -3.31 -11.61 -23.33
CA LEU A 301 -2.04 -11.94 -23.96
C LEU A 301 -1.89 -11.12 -25.24
N ALA A 302 -0.68 -10.61 -25.49
CA ALA A 302 -0.35 -10.03 -26.78
C ALA A 302 -0.25 -11.14 -27.83
N PRO A 303 -0.50 -10.82 -29.12
CA PRO A 303 -0.28 -11.79 -30.18
C PRO A 303 1.16 -12.33 -30.15
N GLY A 304 1.30 -13.66 -30.21
CA GLY A 304 2.59 -14.35 -30.17
C GLY A 304 3.27 -14.37 -28.79
N ALA A 305 2.61 -13.94 -27.72
CA ALA A 305 3.18 -13.86 -26.37
C ALA A 305 3.80 -15.16 -25.88
N LEU A 306 3.19 -16.29 -26.24
CA LEU A 306 3.59 -17.64 -25.80
C LEU A 306 4.45 -18.38 -26.83
N GLU A 307 4.60 -17.87 -28.04
CA GLU A 307 5.38 -18.51 -29.10
C GLU A 307 6.87 -18.55 -28.71
N GLY A 308 7.42 -19.78 -28.62
CA GLY A 308 8.83 -19.97 -28.25
C GLY A 308 9.21 -19.45 -26.85
N LEU A 309 8.24 -19.27 -25.96
CA LEU A 309 8.51 -18.89 -24.57
C LEU A 309 9.32 -19.98 -23.87
N ALA A 310 10.56 -19.67 -23.51
CA ALA A 310 11.53 -20.63 -22.94
C ALA A 310 12.04 -20.26 -21.54
N GLY A 311 11.56 -19.15 -20.98
CA GLY A 311 12.00 -18.67 -19.67
C GLY A 311 11.38 -19.41 -18.49
N PRO A 312 11.95 -19.27 -17.28
CA PRO A 312 11.44 -19.89 -16.07
C PRO A 312 10.09 -19.27 -15.64
N MET A 313 9.30 -20.06 -14.89
CA MET A 313 8.21 -19.52 -14.09
C MET A 313 8.72 -19.20 -12.69
N LEU A 314 8.78 -17.94 -12.33
CA LEU A 314 9.25 -17.46 -11.03
C LEU A 314 8.08 -16.99 -10.18
N VAL A 315 7.94 -17.54 -8.98
CA VAL A 315 6.82 -17.27 -8.08
C VAL A 315 7.32 -16.58 -6.82
N THR A 316 6.77 -15.41 -6.52
CA THR A 316 7.05 -14.63 -5.32
C THR A 316 5.77 -14.27 -4.56
N GLY A 317 5.91 -13.58 -3.46
CA GLY A 317 4.81 -13.08 -2.65
C GLY A 317 4.48 -13.94 -1.43
N PRO A 318 3.82 -13.34 -0.42
CA PRO A 318 3.55 -13.99 0.87
C PRO A 318 2.60 -15.19 0.79
N ARG A 319 1.81 -15.30 -0.29
CA ARG A 319 0.88 -16.41 -0.54
C ARG A 319 1.39 -17.40 -1.59
N ARG A 320 2.66 -17.31 -1.98
CA ARG A 320 3.29 -18.19 -2.98
C ARG A 320 3.13 -19.69 -2.69
N ASP A 321 2.95 -20.04 -1.42
CA ASP A 321 2.73 -21.44 -0.99
C ASP A 321 1.41 -22.05 -1.49
N LEU A 322 0.48 -21.23 -2.04
CA LEU A 322 -0.67 -21.73 -2.80
C LEU A 322 -0.25 -22.62 -3.98
N LEU A 323 0.93 -22.38 -4.54
CA LEU A 323 1.47 -23.18 -5.65
C LEU A 323 2.45 -24.28 -5.19
N ARG A 324 2.62 -24.49 -3.87
CA ARG A 324 3.45 -25.57 -3.35
C ARG A 324 2.80 -26.92 -3.66
N GLY A 325 3.54 -27.76 -4.35
CA GLY A 325 3.05 -29.08 -4.78
C GLY A 325 2.12 -29.05 -6.00
N SER A 326 1.98 -27.89 -6.68
CA SER A 326 1.32 -27.83 -7.99
C SER A 326 2.12 -28.64 -9.03
N GLY A 327 1.45 -29.09 -10.09
CA GLY A 327 2.09 -29.75 -11.22
C GLY A 327 2.74 -28.79 -12.22
N LEU A 328 2.95 -27.50 -11.85
CA LEU A 328 3.63 -26.51 -12.69
C LEU A 328 5.15 -26.60 -12.48
N ALA A 329 5.90 -26.49 -13.57
CA ALA A 329 7.35 -26.31 -13.51
C ALA A 329 7.65 -24.86 -13.10
N LEU A 330 7.89 -24.61 -11.81
CA LEU A 330 8.09 -23.28 -11.25
C LEU A 330 9.23 -23.26 -10.22
N GLU A 331 9.76 -22.07 -9.99
CA GLU A 331 10.76 -21.78 -8.97
C GLU A 331 10.23 -20.70 -8.01
N PHE A 332 10.45 -20.88 -6.70
CA PHE A 332 10.12 -19.87 -5.70
C PHE A 332 11.24 -18.83 -5.63
N ALA A 333 10.97 -17.65 -6.17
CA ALA A 333 11.90 -16.54 -6.17
C ALA A 333 12.07 -15.96 -4.76
N ALA A 334 13.31 -15.79 -4.35
CA ALA A 334 13.71 -15.09 -3.13
C ALA A 334 14.99 -14.30 -3.42
N PRO A 335 14.92 -13.18 -4.15
CA PRO A 335 16.09 -12.38 -4.48
C PRO A 335 16.87 -12.03 -3.21
N HIS A 336 18.18 -12.18 -3.27
CA HIS A 336 19.08 -11.97 -2.12
C HIS A 336 18.70 -12.75 -0.84
N GLY A 337 17.95 -13.85 -1.01
CA GLY A 337 17.55 -14.75 0.09
C GLY A 337 16.29 -14.32 0.86
N ASP A 338 15.67 -13.18 0.53
CA ASP A 338 14.47 -12.70 1.22
C ASP A 338 13.33 -12.38 0.26
N MET A 339 12.31 -13.25 0.25
CA MET A 339 11.10 -13.07 -0.56
C MET A 339 10.28 -11.86 -0.13
N MET A 340 10.25 -11.51 1.16
CA MET A 340 9.44 -10.38 1.64
C MET A 340 9.93 -9.04 1.12
N LEU A 341 11.21 -8.95 0.76
CA LEU A 341 11.83 -7.76 0.20
C LEU A 341 11.84 -7.74 -1.34
N THR A 342 11.22 -8.72 -2.02
CA THR A 342 11.23 -8.79 -3.49
C THR A 342 10.77 -7.49 -4.14
N GLY A 343 9.69 -6.86 -3.63
CA GLY A 343 9.22 -5.56 -4.13
C GLY A 343 10.21 -4.42 -3.89
N CYS A 344 10.92 -4.43 -2.76
CA CYS A 344 11.97 -3.46 -2.47
C CYS A 344 13.14 -3.60 -3.46
N TYR A 345 13.54 -4.83 -3.77
CA TYR A 345 14.59 -5.08 -4.78
C TYR A 345 14.16 -4.63 -6.18
N GLY A 346 12.88 -4.81 -6.53
CA GLY A 346 12.32 -4.28 -7.78
C GLY A 346 12.40 -2.76 -7.86
N LEU A 347 12.05 -2.07 -6.78
CA LEU A 347 12.19 -0.61 -6.68
C LEU A 347 13.65 -0.16 -6.80
N LEU A 348 14.57 -0.81 -6.10
CA LEU A 348 16.01 -0.50 -6.16
C LEU A 348 16.58 -0.74 -7.56
N ARG A 349 16.22 -1.86 -8.20
CA ARG A 349 16.63 -2.16 -9.57
C ARG A 349 16.13 -1.09 -10.55
N ALA A 350 14.84 -0.73 -10.48
CA ALA A 350 14.27 0.30 -11.33
C ALA A 350 14.93 1.68 -11.09
N ALA A 351 15.23 2.03 -9.84
CA ALA A 351 15.95 3.25 -9.51
C ALA A 351 17.37 3.25 -10.10
N GLY A 352 18.07 2.12 -10.04
CA GLY A 352 19.39 1.95 -10.66
C GLY A 352 19.36 2.13 -12.17
N GLU A 353 18.43 1.46 -12.87
CA GLU A 353 18.28 1.56 -14.34
C GLU A 353 17.88 2.97 -14.79
N ARG A 354 17.13 3.72 -13.96
CA ARG A 354 16.78 5.13 -14.22
C ARG A 354 17.87 6.11 -13.77
N GLY A 355 19.03 5.63 -13.29
CA GLY A 355 20.15 6.47 -12.86
C GLY A 355 19.85 7.33 -11.63
N LEU A 356 18.92 6.90 -10.77
CA LEU A 356 18.60 7.59 -9.52
C LEU A 356 19.49 7.13 -8.37
N ALA A 357 19.97 5.89 -8.37
CA ALA A 357 20.89 5.36 -7.39
C ALA A 357 22.33 5.85 -7.67
N GLY A 358 23.03 6.32 -6.65
CA GLY A 358 24.44 6.72 -6.74
C GLY A 358 24.72 8.14 -7.22
N ARG A 359 23.72 8.99 -7.34
CA ARG A 359 23.93 10.44 -7.49
C ARG A 359 24.37 11.02 -6.14
N ARG A 360 25.66 10.86 -5.78
CA ARG A 360 26.23 11.61 -4.66
C ARG A 360 25.91 13.09 -4.93
N ARG A 361 25.13 13.72 -4.08
CA ARG A 361 25.01 15.19 -4.07
C ARG A 361 26.44 15.70 -3.95
N GLY A 362 26.92 16.36 -5.00
CA GLY A 362 28.24 16.96 -5.01
C GLY A 362 28.33 17.86 -3.79
N GLY A 363 29.14 17.44 -2.81
CA GLY A 363 29.44 18.28 -1.67
C GLY A 363 30.08 19.54 -2.21
N THR A 364 29.38 20.65 -2.09
CA THR A 364 30.04 21.95 -2.13
C THR A 364 30.98 21.99 -0.95
N SER A 365 32.29 21.80 -1.25
CA SER A 365 33.40 22.06 -0.33
C SER A 365 33.36 23.51 0.15
#